data_cd79c3899db8f8f1768cf9639a100dda
#
_entry.id   cd79c3899db8f8f1768cf9639a100dda
#
_cell.length_a   1.000
_cell.length_b   1.000
_cell.length_c   1.000
_cell.angle_alpha   90.00
_cell.angle_beta   90.00
_cell.angle_gamma   90.00
#
_symmetry.space_group_name_H-M   'P 1'
#
loop_
_entity.id
_entity.type
_entity.pdbx_description
1 polymer ?
#
loop_
_entity_poly.entity_id
_entity_poly.type
_entity_poly.pdbx_seq_one_letter_code
_entity_poly.pdbx_strand_id
1 'polypeptide(L)'
;MNPDTLPYRPCVGVVLFNRDGLVWAGRRCEEKYTEYSEQPKRWQFPQGGIDRNEEPQRAALRELYEETGVSSVSLLAESRGWLTYDLPREMLGVGLKGRFRGQRQRWYALRFEGRESEIRIQPPPDGHHPEFDAWEWVRLVEMPERIVEFKRPVYEALAEEFAPFAA
;
A
#
# COMPACT_ATOMS: atom_id res chain seq x y z
N MET A 1 21.06 6.37 -14.97
CA MET A 1 21.27 6.51 -13.53
C MET A 1 21.56 5.15 -12.90
N ASN A 2 22.56 5.09 -12.02
CA ASN A 2 22.92 3.85 -11.35
C ASN A 2 22.06 3.65 -10.09
N PRO A 3 21.20 2.60 -10.02
CA PRO A 3 20.36 2.37 -8.85
C PRO A 3 21.16 2.15 -7.57
N ASP A 4 22.38 1.62 -7.67
CA ASP A 4 23.22 1.35 -6.50
C ASP A 4 23.63 2.63 -5.75
N THR A 5 23.50 3.80 -6.37
CA THR A 5 23.83 5.08 -5.75
C THR A 5 22.62 5.74 -5.07
N LEU A 6 21.43 5.18 -5.23
CA LEU A 6 20.21 5.72 -4.63
C LEU A 6 19.74 4.88 -3.44
N PRO A 7 19.22 5.52 -2.39
CA PRO A 7 18.68 4.78 -1.25
C PRO A 7 17.26 4.27 -1.55
N TYR A 8 16.79 3.36 -0.69
CA TYR A 8 15.38 2.98 -0.64
C TYR A 8 14.63 3.97 0.25
N ARG A 9 13.41 4.33 -0.14
CA ARG A 9 12.53 5.14 0.70
C ARG A 9 11.88 4.26 1.76
N PRO A 10 12.01 4.60 3.07
CA PRO A 10 11.32 3.84 4.12
C PRO A 10 9.81 4.10 4.06
N CYS A 11 9.03 3.04 3.95
CA CYS A 11 7.58 3.13 3.81
C CYS A 11 6.88 2.07 4.65
N VAL A 12 5.59 2.22 4.77
CA VAL A 12 4.69 1.26 5.41
C VAL A 12 3.57 0.91 4.47
N GLY A 13 2.95 -0.24 4.71
CA GLY A 13 1.75 -0.63 4.00
C GLY A 13 0.81 -1.38 4.94
N VAL A 14 -0.45 -1.43 4.55
CA VAL A 14 -1.50 -2.05 5.35
C VAL A 14 -2.27 -3.07 4.52
N VAL A 15 -2.37 -4.29 5.03
CA VAL A 15 -3.32 -5.28 4.52
C VAL A 15 -4.48 -5.29 5.50
N LEU A 16 -5.58 -4.68 5.12
CA LEU A 16 -6.77 -4.52 5.97
C LEU A 16 -7.75 -5.63 5.69
N PHE A 17 -7.95 -6.51 6.67
CA PHE A 17 -8.87 -7.65 6.57
C PHE A 17 -10.23 -7.30 7.14
N ASN A 18 -11.29 -7.69 6.44
CA ASN A 18 -12.63 -7.60 7.01
C ASN A 18 -12.96 -8.88 7.79
N ARG A 19 -14.17 -8.95 8.29
CA ARG A 19 -14.67 -10.06 9.09
C ARG A 19 -14.66 -11.40 8.32
N ASP A 20 -14.80 -11.34 7.00
CA ASP A 20 -14.83 -12.53 6.15
C ASP A 20 -13.44 -12.95 5.65
N GLY A 21 -12.39 -12.27 6.09
CA GLY A 21 -11.03 -12.56 5.66
C GLY A 21 -10.69 -12.02 4.28
N LEU A 22 -11.52 -11.12 3.74
CA LEU A 22 -11.21 -10.41 2.51
C LEU A 22 -10.37 -9.18 2.83
N VAL A 23 -9.62 -8.71 1.86
CA VAL A 23 -8.72 -7.57 2.04
C VAL A 23 -9.20 -6.36 1.25
N TRP A 24 -8.97 -5.18 1.81
CA TRP A 24 -9.30 -3.92 1.17
C TRP A 24 -8.31 -3.60 0.07
N ALA A 25 -8.83 -3.31 -1.13
CA ALA A 25 -8.00 -2.89 -2.26
C ALA A 25 -8.58 -1.61 -2.84
N GLY A 26 -7.70 -0.64 -3.12
CA GLY A 26 -8.07 0.61 -3.74
C GLY A 26 -7.53 0.71 -5.15
N ARG A 27 -8.31 1.32 -6.04
CA ARG A 27 -7.85 1.61 -7.40
C ARG A 27 -7.26 3.01 -7.41
N ARG A 28 -6.00 3.13 -7.77
CA ARG A 28 -5.33 4.42 -7.81
C ARG A 28 -5.98 5.35 -8.82
N CYS A 29 -6.12 6.63 -8.45
CA CYS A 29 -6.61 7.66 -9.35
C CYS A 29 -5.70 7.79 -10.57
N GLU A 30 -6.27 8.14 -11.75
CA GLU A 30 -5.51 8.30 -12.98
C GLU A 30 -4.35 9.28 -12.84
N GLU A 31 -4.60 10.42 -12.20
CA GLU A 31 -3.56 11.44 -12.01
C GLU A 31 -2.40 10.95 -11.13
N LYS A 32 -2.66 9.99 -10.25
CA LYS A 32 -1.62 9.33 -9.46
C LYS A 32 -0.95 8.20 -10.21
N TYR A 33 -1.58 7.76 -11.30
CA TYR A 33 -1.16 6.60 -12.07
C TYR A 33 -0.43 6.97 -13.36
N THR A 34 -0.20 8.26 -13.61
CA THR A 34 0.39 8.74 -14.86
C THR A 34 1.73 8.11 -15.21
N GLU A 35 2.54 7.78 -14.20
CA GLU A 35 3.83 7.12 -14.40
C GLU A 35 3.70 5.68 -14.88
N TYR A 36 2.50 5.09 -14.73
CA TYR A 36 2.21 3.71 -15.08
C TYR A 36 1.04 3.61 -16.04
N SER A 37 0.78 4.68 -16.79
CA SER A 37 -0.43 4.84 -17.60
C SER A 37 -0.68 3.72 -18.61
N GLU A 38 0.36 3.00 -19.00
CA GLU A 38 0.24 1.87 -19.89
C GLU A 38 -0.05 0.55 -19.18
N GLN A 39 -0.03 0.57 -17.83
CA GLN A 39 -0.28 -0.63 -17.02
C GLN A 39 -1.76 -0.71 -16.66
N PRO A 40 -2.44 -1.84 -16.94
CA PRO A 40 -3.85 -1.98 -16.55
C PRO A 40 -4.03 -2.25 -15.06
N LYS A 41 -2.97 -2.53 -14.33
CA LYS A 41 -3.00 -2.98 -12.94
C LYS A 41 -2.83 -1.81 -12.00
N ARG A 42 -3.94 -1.23 -11.53
CA ARG A 42 -3.97 -0.04 -10.69
C ARG A 42 -4.38 -0.29 -9.25
N TRP A 43 -4.71 -1.54 -8.91
CA TRP A 43 -5.21 -1.88 -7.59
C TRP A 43 -4.06 -2.11 -6.62
N GLN A 44 -4.16 -1.53 -5.44
CA GLN A 44 -3.13 -1.70 -4.42
C GLN A 44 -3.68 -1.56 -3.01
N PHE A 45 -2.86 -1.97 -2.04
CA PHE A 45 -3.11 -1.74 -0.63
C PHE A 45 -2.72 -0.31 -0.23
N PRO A 46 -3.32 0.24 0.84
CA PRO A 46 -2.86 1.52 1.38
C PRO A 46 -1.37 1.45 1.76
N GLN A 47 -0.64 2.50 1.44
CA GLN A 47 0.79 2.56 1.73
C GLN A 47 1.27 4.00 1.66
N GLY A 48 2.40 4.28 2.30
CA GLY A 48 2.99 5.59 2.23
C GLY A 48 4.30 5.68 3.00
N GLY A 49 4.92 6.85 2.99
CA GLY A 49 6.21 7.09 3.62
C GLY A 49 6.13 7.19 5.13
N ILE A 50 7.22 6.82 5.78
CA ILE A 50 7.40 7.02 7.22
C ILE A 50 7.99 8.41 7.42
N ASP A 51 7.36 9.22 8.28
CA ASP A 51 7.88 10.54 8.59
C ASP A 51 9.10 10.44 9.52
N ARG A 52 9.89 11.50 9.54
CA ARG A 52 11.07 11.56 10.40
C ARG A 52 10.67 11.32 11.88
N ASN A 53 11.38 10.40 12.52
CA ASN A 53 11.14 10.03 13.93
C ASN A 53 9.78 9.40 14.20
N GLU A 54 9.08 8.93 13.16
CA GLU A 54 7.80 8.26 13.30
C GLU A 54 8.01 6.74 13.42
N GLU A 55 7.31 6.13 14.36
CA GLU A 55 7.28 4.66 14.47
C GLU A 55 6.57 4.05 13.25
N PRO A 56 7.09 2.98 12.66
CA PRO A 56 6.45 2.38 11.48
C PRO A 56 4.97 2.02 11.68
N GLN A 57 4.61 1.46 12.82
CA GLN A 57 3.21 1.11 13.08
C GLN A 57 2.32 2.34 13.11
N ARG A 58 2.79 3.44 13.68
CA ARG A 58 2.05 4.70 13.69
C ARG A 58 1.90 5.26 12.28
N ALA A 59 2.97 5.16 11.49
CA ALA A 59 2.92 5.59 10.09
C ALA A 59 1.87 4.79 9.32
N ALA A 60 1.79 3.49 9.56
CA ALA A 60 0.79 2.62 8.91
C ALA A 60 -0.64 3.06 9.26
N LEU A 61 -0.90 3.33 10.53
CA LEU A 61 -2.22 3.79 10.97
C LEU A 61 -2.55 5.16 10.40
N ARG A 62 -1.59 6.05 10.34
CA ARG A 62 -1.74 7.39 9.78
C ARG A 62 -2.06 7.32 8.28
N GLU A 63 -1.27 6.55 7.52
CA GLU A 63 -1.48 6.42 6.08
C GLU A 63 -2.82 5.77 5.76
N LEU A 64 -3.21 4.75 6.52
CA LEU A 64 -4.53 4.14 6.36
C LEU A 64 -5.64 5.18 6.53
N TYR A 65 -5.55 5.97 7.60
CA TYR A 65 -6.54 7.01 7.85
C TYR A 65 -6.54 8.08 6.75
N GLU A 66 -5.37 8.58 6.38
CA GLU A 66 -5.26 9.62 5.36
C GLU A 66 -5.82 9.19 4.01
N GLU A 67 -5.66 7.92 3.65
CA GLU A 67 -6.08 7.42 2.35
C GLU A 67 -7.52 6.91 2.34
N THR A 68 -8.02 6.37 3.45
CA THR A 68 -9.31 5.66 3.48
C THR A 68 -10.29 6.14 4.54
N GLY A 69 -9.85 6.96 5.48
CA GLY A 69 -10.68 7.37 6.61
C GLY A 69 -10.80 6.33 7.71
N VAL A 70 -10.20 5.16 7.53
CA VAL A 70 -10.33 4.06 8.50
C VAL A 70 -9.40 4.26 9.69
N SER A 71 -9.95 4.19 10.90
CA SER A 71 -9.23 4.19 12.17
C SER A 71 -9.65 3.07 13.11
N SER A 72 -10.79 2.44 12.85
CA SER A 72 -11.35 1.36 13.69
C SER A 72 -10.71 0.03 13.31
N VAL A 73 -9.53 -0.23 13.86
CA VAL A 73 -8.75 -1.42 13.51
C VAL A 73 -8.10 -2.04 14.74
N SER A 74 -7.76 -3.34 14.63
CA SER A 74 -6.90 -4.01 15.59
C SER A 74 -5.74 -4.66 14.84
N LEU A 75 -4.58 -4.74 15.49
CA LEU A 75 -3.38 -5.32 14.90
C LEU A 75 -3.47 -6.84 14.91
N LEU A 76 -3.28 -7.46 13.74
CA LEU A 76 -3.16 -8.91 13.61
C LEU A 76 -1.71 -9.36 13.59
N ALA A 77 -0.89 -8.72 12.77
CA ALA A 77 0.53 -9.06 12.65
C ALA A 77 1.30 -7.95 11.97
N GLU A 78 2.61 -7.97 12.19
CA GLU A 78 3.58 -7.12 11.50
C GLU A 78 4.41 -8.04 10.60
N SER A 79 4.85 -7.57 9.45
CA SER A 79 5.72 -8.37 8.59
C SER A 79 7.02 -8.71 9.33
N ARG A 80 7.57 -9.89 9.04
CA ARG A 80 8.79 -10.37 9.73
C ARG A 80 9.99 -9.49 9.47
N GLY A 81 9.99 -8.78 8.37
CA GLY A 81 11.07 -7.88 8.03
C GLY A 81 10.61 -6.82 7.04
N TRP A 82 11.58 -6.12 6.51
CA TRP A 82 11.34 -5.13 5.47
C TRP A 82 11.28 -5.82 4.12
N LEU A 83 10.26 -5.47 3.32
CA LEU A 83 10.13 -5.95 1.95
C LEU A 83 10.52 -4.81 1.02
N THR A 84 11.32 -5.11 0.00
CA THR A 84 11.81 -4.09 -0.91
C THR A 84 11.31 -4.34 -2.33
N TYR A 85 11.13 -3.25 -3.09
CA TYR A 85 11.03 -3.33 -4.52
C TYR A 85 11.89 -2.22 -5.14
N ASP A 86 12.38 -2.48 -6.35
CA ASP A 86 13.13 -1.50 -7.12
C ASP A 86 12.24 -0.93 -8.22
N LEU A 87 12.38 0.37 -8.48
CA LEU A 87 11.72 0.98 -9.63
C LEU A 87 12.29 0.38 -10.92
N PRO A 88 11.47 0.21 -11.97
CA PRO A 88 11.99 -0.13 -13.29
C PRO A 88 13.04 0.89 -13.72
N ARG A 89 14.02 0.43 -14.51
CA ARG A 89 15.13 1.27 -14.92
C ARG A 89 14.66 2.59 -15.55
N GLU A 90 13.62 2.54 -16.37
CA GLU A 90 13.07 3.72 -17.06
C GLU A 90 12.43 4.74 -16.12
N MET A 91 12.16 4.34 -14.87
CA MET A 91 11.57 5.23 -13.86
C MET A 91 12.60 5.81 -12.90
N LEU A 92 13.85 5.34 -12.96
CA LEU A 92 14.91 5.89 -12.13
C LEU A 92 15.17 7.35 -12.49
N GLY A 93 15.26 8.21 -11.47
CA GLY A 93 15.44 9.63 -11.67
C GLY A 93 14.14 10.39 -11.93
N VAL A 94 13.01 9.70 -12.09
CA VAL A 94 11.68 10.29 -12.32
C VAL A 94 10.71 9.85 -11.22
N GLY A 95 10.53 8.53 -11.06
CA GLY A 95 9.66 8.00 -10.01
C GLY A 95 10.20 8.32 -8.63
N LEU A 96 9.31 8.49 -7.64
CA LEU A 96 9.66 8.85 -6.27
C LEU A 96 10.50 10.14 -6.21
N LYS A 97 10.12 11.12 -7.04
CA LYS A 97 10.79 12.43 -7.15
C LYS A 97 12.27 12.33 -7.54
N GLY A 98 12.67 11.23 -8.17
CA GLY A 98 14.03 11.00 -8.61
C GLY A 98 15.05 10.76 -7.51
N ARG A 99 14.63 10.58 -6.26
CA ARG A 99 15.49 10.49 -5.08
C ARG A 99 15.82 9.08 -4.62
N PHE A 100 15.01 8.10 -5.06
CA PHE A 100 15.09 6.75 -4.53
C PHE A 100 15.15 5.70 -5.64
N ARG A 101 15.78 4.57 -5.35
CA ARG A 101 15.80 3.44 -6.27
C ARG A 101 14.51 2.60 -6.17
N GLY A 102 13.75 2.77 -5.11
CA GLY A 102 12.54 2.04 -4.81
C GLY A 102 12.15 2.27 -3.37
N GLN A 103 11.40 1.35 -2.81
CA GLN A 103 10.96 1.45 -1.42
C GLN A 103 11.37 0.21 -0.63
N ARG A 104 11.64 0.40 0.66
CA ARG A 104 11.69 -0.68 1.63
C ARG A 104 10.49 -0.49 2.55
N GLN A 105 9.70 -1.54 2.72
CA GLN A 105 8.38 -1.44 3.30
C GLN A 105 8.21 -2.37 4.48
N ARG A 106 7.62 -1.85 5.56
CA ARG A 106 7.15 -2.63 6.67
C ARG A 106 5.64 -2.77 6.54
N TRP A 107 5.11 -3.97 6.64
CA TRP A 107 3.70 -4.23 6.40
C TRP A 107 2.98 -4.67 7.65
N TYR A 108 1.72 -4.26 7.77
CA TYR A 108 0.87 -4.53 8.92
C TYR A 108 -0.43 -5.15 8.46
N ALA A 109 -0.75 -6.34 9.01
CA ALA A 109 -2.06 -6.95 8.84
C ALA A 109 -2.96 -6.40 9.95
N LEU A 110 -4.04 -5.75 9.57
CA LEU A 110 -4.99 -5.14 10.49
C LEU A 110 -6.38 -5.72 10.26
N ARG A 111 -7.15 -5.86 11.34
CA ARG A 111 -8.56 -6.25 11.27
C ARG A 111 -9.42 -5.00 11.29
N PHE A 112 -10.33 -4.87 10.31
CA PHE A 112 -11.29 -3.79 10.31
C PHE A 112 -12.38 -4.07 11.36
N GLU A 113 -12.52 -3.17 12.31
CA GLU A 113 -13.48 -3.27 13.40
C GLU A 113 -14.66 -2.30 13.26
N GLY A 114 -14.65 -1.49 12.21
CA GLY A 114 -15.67 -0.46 11.98
C GLY A 114 -16.76 -0.88 11.00
N ARG A 115 -17.53 0.11 10.57
CA ARG A 115 -18.55 -0.06 9.54
C ARG A 115 -18.02 0.48 8.22
N GLU A 116 -18.49 -0.04 7.10
CA GLU A 116 -18.06 0.42 5.78
C GLU A 116 -18.31 1.92 5.55
N SER A 117 -19.28 2.51 6.26
CA SER A 117 -19.54 3.95 6.20
C SER A 117 -18.35 4.80 6.69
N GLU A 118 -17.41 4.19 7.39
CA GLU A 118 -16.17 4.86 7.81
C GLU A 118 -15.21 5.08 6.63
N ILE A 119 -15.33 4.25 5.60
CA ILE A 119 -14.41 4.28 4.45
C ILE A 119 -14.74 5.48 3.55
N ARG A 120 -13.78 6.39 3.41
CA ARG A 120 -13.92 7.62 2.61
C ARG A 120 -12.66 7.81 1.78
N ILE A 121 -12.81 7.77 0.46
CA ILE A 121 -11.69 7.91 -0.47
C ILE A 121 -11.83 9.10 -1.43
N GLN A 122 -13.06 9.65 -1.60
CA GLN A 122 -13.36 10.72 -2.56
C GLN A 122 -14.34 11.74 -1.96
N PRO A 123 -13.87 12.74 -1.18
CA PRO A 123 -12.51 12.97 -0.75
C PRO A 123 -12.15 12.15 0.48
N PRO A 124 -10.86 11.91 0.71
CA PRO A 124 -10.41 11.35 1.98
C PRO A 124 -10.52 12.42 3.08
N PRO A 125 -10.34 12.05 4.35
CA PRO A 125 -10.47 13.00 5.44
C PRO A 125 -9.40 14.09 5.43
N ASP A 126 -9.69 15.17 6.14
CA ASP A 126 -8.74 16.26 6.46
C ASP A 126 -8.09 16.95 5.27
N GLY A 127 -8.78 16.98 4.11
CA GLY A 127 -8.32 17.71 2.95
C GLY A 127 -7.17 17.08 2.20
N HIS A 128 -6.85 15.82 2.47
CA HIS A 128 -5.82 15.11 1.73
C HIS A 128 -6.23 14.89 0.27
N HIS A 129 -5.26 14.82 -0.61
CA HIS A 129 -5.48 14.51 -2.01
C HIS A 129 -5.98 13.06 -2.16
N PRO A 130 -7.02 12.82 -2.98
CA PRO A 130 -7.47 11.45 -3.21
C PRO A 130 -6.36 10.57 -3.80
N GLU A 131 -6.11 9.44 -3.18
CA GLU A 131 -5.21 8.42 -3.68
C GLU A 131 -5.95 7.42 -4.56
N PHE A 132 -7.20 7.15 -4.20
CA PHE A 132 -8.03 6.12 -4.83
C PHE A 132 -9.34 6.69 -5.37
N ASP A 133 -9.82 6.14 -6.50
CA ASP A 133 -11.12 6.51 -7.08
C ASP A 133 -12.17 5.40 -6.98
N ALA A 134 -11.78 4.22 -6.47
CA ALA A 134 -12.68 3.11 -6.21
C ALA A 134 -12.03 2.18 -5.19
N TRP A 135 -12.82 1.36 -4.54
CA TRP A 135 -12.30 0.33 -3.64
C TRP A 135 -13.23 -0.87 -3.63
N GLU A 136 -12.68 -2.02 -3.22
CA GLU A 136 -13.48 -3.23 -3.03
C GLU A 136 -12.80 -4.18 -2.04
N TRP A 137 -13.58 -5.11 -1.50
CA TRP A 137 -13.04 -6.22 -0.74
C TRP A 137 -12.73 -7.36 -1.70
N VAL A 138 -11.50 -7.86 -1.67
CA VAL A 138 -11.05 -8.94 -2.57
C VAL A 138 -10.35 -10.04 -1.78
N ARG A 139 -10.11 -11.16 -2.44
CA ARG A 139 -9.30 -12.21 -1.83
C ARG A 139 -7.84 -11.81 -1.89
N LEU A 140 -7.11 -12.05 -0.80
CA LEU A 140 -5.69 -11.70 -0.72
C LEU A 140 -4.89 -12.31 -1.89
N VAL A 141 -5.19 -13.56 -2.24
CA VAL A 141 -4.49 -14.28 -3.31
C VAL A 141 -4.67 -13.67 -4.69
N GLU A 142 -5.65 -12.81 -4.89
CA GLU A 142 -5.91 -12.13 -6.15
C GLU A 142 -5.01 -10.90 -6.34
N MET A 143 -4.47 -10.35 -5.27
CA MET A 143 -3.76 -9.07 -5.33
C MET A 143 -2.46 -9.10 -6.15
N PRO A 144 -1.64 -10.17 -6.13
CA PRO A 144 -0.46 -10.21 -6.99
C PRO A 144 -0.76 -10.04 -8.48
N GLU A 145 -1.97 -10.42 -8.93
CA GLU A 145 -2.39 -10.24 -10.33
C GLU A 145 -2.91 -8.81 -10.60
N ARG A 146 -3.22 -8.05 -9.57
CA ARG A 146 -3.87 -6.74 -9.68
C ARG A 146 -2.93 -5.56 -9.47
N ILE A 147 -1.75 -5.81 -8.92
CA ILE A 147 -0.74 -4.79 -8.65
C ILE A 147 0.20 -4.64 -9.87
N VAL A 148 0.76 -3.45 -10.03
CA VAL A 148 1.75 -3.21 -11.07
C VAL A 148 2.94 -4.17 -10.94
N GLU A 149 3.45 -4.65 -12.08
CA GLU A 149 4.39 -5.78 -12.11
C GLU A 149 5.62 -5.65 -11.23
N PHE A 150 6.23 -4.47 -11.15
CA PHE A 150 7.46 -4.35 -10.37
C PHE A 150 7.23 -4.42 -8.85
N LYS A 151 5.97 -4.34 -8.39
CA LYS A 151 5.61 -4.53 -6.98
C LYS A 151 5.10 -5.94 -6.70
N ARG A 152 4.88 -6.74 -7.72
CA ARG A 152 4.29 -8.08 -7.58
C ARG A 152 5.02 -8.98 -6.58
N PRO A 153 6.37 -9.05 -6.56
CA PRO A 153 7.06 -9.91 -5.59
C PRO A 153 6.73 -9.57 -4.13
N VAL A 154 6.54 -8.28 -3.81
CA VAL A 154 6.12 -7.87 -2.47
C VAL A 154 4.74 -8.42 -2.15
N TYR A 155 3.81 -8.30 -3.09
CA TYR A 155 2.43 -8.77 -2.90
C TYR A 155 2.34 -10.29 -2.81
N GLU A 156 3.19 -11.01 -3.54
CA GLU A 156 3.29 -12.47 -3.41
C GLU A 156 3.78 -12.87 -2.01
N ALA A 157 4.78 -12.14 -1.48
CA ALA A 157 5.26 -12.38 -0.13
C ALA A 157 4.18 -12.10 0.92
N LEU A 158 3.40 -11.02 0.73
CA LEU A 158 2.30 -10.70 1.64
C LEU A 158 1.21 -11.76 1.63
N ALA A 159 0.87 -12.27 0.43
CA ALA A 159 -0.14 -13.30 0.29
C ALA A 159 0.27 -14.58 1.02
N GLU A 160 1.54 -14.87 1.05
CA GLU A 160 2.07 -16.02 1.79
C GLU A 160 2.13 -15.75 3.29
N GLU A 161 2.72 -14.63 3.68
CA GLU A 161 2.95 -14.32 5.11
C GLU A 161 1.65 -14.09 5.88
N PHE A 162 0.68 -13.42 5.27
CA PHE A 162 -0.59 -13.10 5.91
C PHE A 162 -1.73 -14.07 5.56
N ALA A 163 -1.41 -15.16 4.88
CA ALA A 163 -2.39 -16.21 4.54
C ALA A 163 -3.21 -16.70 5.76
N PRO A 164 -2.64 -16.84 6.97
CA PRO A 164 -3.42 -17.29 8.13
C PRO A 164 -4.64 -16.43 8.46
N PHE A 165 -4.67 -15.17 8.04
CA PHE A 165 -5.80 -14.26 8.31
C PHE A 165 -6.80 -14.20 7.15
N ALA A 166 -6.47 -14.79 6.02
CA ALA A 166 -7.26 -14.68 4.79
C ALA A 166 -8.32 -15.78 4.69
N ALA A 167 -9.38 -15.42 3.95
CA ALA A 167 -10.43 -16.36 3.59
C ALA A 167 -9.90 -17.44 2.65
#